data_b8551b351c59a6828ba667e3a6b090cb
#
_entry.id   b8551b351c59a6828ba667e3a6b090cb
#
_cell.length_a   1.000
_cell.length_b   1.000
_cell.length_c   1.000
_cell.angle_alpha   90.00
_cell.angle_beta   90.00
_cell.angle_gamma   90.00
#
_symmetry.space_group_name_H-M   'P 1'
#
loop_
_entity.id
_entity.type
_entity.pdbx_description
1 polymer ?
#
loop_
_entity_poly.entity_id
_entity_poly.type
_entity_poly.pdbx_seq_one_letter_code
_entity_poly.pdbx_strand_id
1 'polypeptide(L)'
;SSVHRRHFWSGPTLTEKLTQTAPNLDIYIIPDAAVEQDYGSGRRLFARSIVPSFRDLLITAGILACITVIGFLFLQLDFARYNIIMFYMLGVLLTALTTSGYSCGVLGSIASVALYNFFLTEPRLTFHAYDPGYQITFVLMLTSAIVTCTLTTRLKDQAKMSAQAAFRTKVLFDTSRLLQKATNEDEILSLTAAQLTKLLNRNLIVYPEQDGSLGQGQIFNTVEESSRLRFDSAPERSAAEWCFANKKRSGASTDYCTDAKGLYLAIRTGSGVFGVIGIDLSERSMDAFENSVLLSILGECALAVENRRIALEKEQATVHAQNEQLRANLLRTIPHDLLTPLTSISGNASNLLSNAETLDAETRTKICTDIFDDAQWLIGLVENLLSITRIEDGR
;
A
#
# COMPACT_ATOMS: atom_id res chain seq x y z
N SER A 1 -26.04 -21.82 -0.63
CA SER A 1 -27.07 -20.91 -0.08
C SER A 1 -27.16 -21.09 1.44
N SER A 2 -26.37 -20.29 2.17
CA SER A 2 -26.46 -20.18 3.63
C SER A 2 -27.35 -19.00 3.98
N VAL A 3 -28.57 -19.33 4.43
CA VAL A 3 -29.56 -18.37 4.96
C VAL A 3 -29.00 -17.84 6.29
N HIS A 4 -28.47 -16.64 6.32
CA HIS A 4 -28.14 -15.94 7.55
C HIS A 4 -29.46 -15.51 8.23
N ARG A 5 -29.74 -16.03 9.42
CA ARG A 5 -30.84 -15.59 10.30
C ARG A 5 -30.62 -14.11 10.65
N ARG A 6 -31.52 -13.24 10.19
CA ARG A 6 -31.60 -11.83 10.56
C ARG A 6 -31.90 -11.69 12.05
N HIS A 7 -30.99 -11.03 12.77
CA HIS A 7 -31.31 -10.49 14.09
C HIS A 7 -32.15 -9.22 13.91
N PHE A 8 -33.30 -9.14 14.57
CA PHE A 8 -34.35 -8.10 14.43
C PHE A 8 -33.86 -6.67 14.80
N TRP A 9 -32.60 -6.50 15.25
CA TRP A 9 -32.04 -5.24 15.72
C TRP A 9 -30.72 -4.85 15.01
N SER A 10 -30.38 -5.43 13.89
CA SER A 10 -29.25 -5.01 13.09
C SER A 10 -29.68 -3.94 12.09
N GLY A 11 -29.11 -2.75 12.19
CA GLY A 11 -29.30 -1.67 11.21
C GLY A 11 -28.86 -2.08 9.80
N PRO A 12 -29.25 -1.32 8.76
CA PRO A 12 -28.95 -1.64 7.36
C PRO A 12 -27.45 -1.77 7.15
N THR A 13 -27.04 -2.77 6.38
CA THR A 13 -25.65 -3.03 6.03
C THR A 13 -25.07 -1.85 5.21
N LEU A 14 -23.75 -1.72 5.21
CA LEU A 14 -23.05 -0.66 4.45
C LEU A 14 -23.44 -0.70 2.96
N THR A 15 -23.62 -1.89 2.41
CA THR A 15 -24.07 -2.13 1.03
C THR A 15 -25.50 -1.65 0.79
N GLU A 16 -26.42 -1.91 1.70
CA GLU A 16 -27.81 -1.40 1.61
C GLU A 16 -27.86 0.12 1.71
N LYS A 17 -27.04 0.73 2.56
CA LYS A 17 -26.94 2.21 2.64
C LYS A 17 -26.35 2.83 1.37
N LEU A 18 -25.31 2.23 0.79
CA LEU A 18 -24.69 2.70 -0.45
C LEU A 18 -25.65 2.59 -1.64
N THR A 19 -26.38 1.47 -1.76
CA THR A 19 -27.39 1.28 -2.82
C THR A 19 -28.55 2.27 -2.71
N GLN A 20 -28.96 2.65 -1.49
CA GLN A 20 -30.00 3.66 -1.27
C GLN A 20 -29.52 5.08 -1.53
N THR A 21 -28.24 5.38 -1.29
CA THR A 21 -27.71 6.75 -1.43
C THR A 21 -27.26 7.07 -2.87
N ALA A 22 -26.95 6.06 -3.66
CA ALA A 22 -26.48 6.23 -5.05
C ALA A 22 -27.15 5.22 -6.01
N PRO A 23 -28.45 5.38 -6.34
CA PRO A 23 -29.21 4.41 -7.14
C PRO A 23 -28.74 4.29 -8.61
N ASN A 24 -27.91 5.21 -9.09
CA ASN A 24 -27.40 5.25 -10.47
C ASN A 24 -25.94 4.75 -10.60
N LEU A 25 -25.36 4.18 -9.53
CA LEU A 25 -24.01 3.63 -9.55
C LEU A 25 -24.07 2.10 -9.43
N ASP A 26 -23.43 1.41 -10.36
CA ASP A 26 -23.20 -0.04 -10.26
C ASP A 26 -22.14 -0.29 -9.18
N ILE A 27 -22.55 -0.85 -8.06
CA ILE A 27 -21.68 -1.17 -6.92
C ILE A 27 -21.17 -2.60 -7.09
N TYR A 28 -19.94 -2.76 -7.54
CA TYR A 28 -19.24 -4.04 -7.57
C TYR A 28 -18.57 -4.31 -6.23
N ILE A 29 -19.11 -5.27 -5.47
CA ILE A 29 -18.44 -5.81 -4.30
C ILE A 29 -17.49 -6.90 -4.79
N ILE A 30 -16.20 -6.59 -4.85
CA ILE A 30 -15.16 -7.58 -5.10
C ILE A 30 -14.83 -8.22 -3.75
N PRO A 31 -15.27 -9.47 -3.46
CA PRO A 31 -14.82 -10.16 -2.27
C PRO A 31 -13.32 -10.42 -2.44
N ASP A 32 -12.51 -9.84 -1.56
CA ASP A 32 -11.10 -10.16 -1.50
C ASP A 32 -10.96 -11.59 -0.98
N ALA A 33 -10.81 -12.54 -1.91
CA ALA A 33 -10.66 -13.96 -1.61
C ALA A 33 -9.39 -14.28 -0.79
N ALA A 34 -8.52 -13.28 -0.55
CA ALA A 34 -7.33 -13.38 0.28
C ALA A 34 -7.59 -13.00 1.76
N VAL A 35 -8.78 -12.50 2.11
CA VAL A 35 -9.15 -12.05 3.47
C VAL A 35 -10.19 -12.97 4.11
N GLU A 36 -10.25 -14.24 3.73
CA GLU A 36 -11.13 -15.21 4.40
C GLU A 36 -10.60 -15.72 5.76
N GLN A 37 -9.54 -15.13 6.28
CA GLN A 37 -9.09 -15.39 7.65
C GLN A 37 -9.02 -14.09 8.44
N ASP A 38 -9.95 -13.97 9.37
CA ASP A 38 -9.89 -13.14 10.59
C ASP A 38 -10.85 -11.96 10.75
N TYR A 39 -12.08 -12.04 10.21
CA TYR A 39 -13.17 -11.23 10.79
C TYR A 39 -13.72 -11.82 12.12
N GLY A 40 -13.18 -12.95 12.59
CA GLY A 40 -13.49 -13.53 13.90
C GLY A 40 -12.77 -12.87 15.07
N SER A 41 -11.78 -12.00 14.85
CA SER A 41 -10.93 -11.46 15.92
C SER A 41 -11.38 -10.11 16.50
N GLY A 42 -12.51 -9.56 16.06
CA GLY A 42 -13.11 -8.40 16.74
C GLY A 42 -13.45 -8.65 18.22
N ARG A 43 -13.52 -9.93 18.64
CA ARG A 43 -13.65 -10.33 20.05
C ARG A 43 -12.33 -10.57 20.77
N ARG A 44 -11.21 -10.73 20.06
CA ARG A 44 -9.88 -10.94 20.68
C ARG A 44 -9.13 -9.65 21.01
N LEU A 45 -9.63 -8.49 20.65
CA LEU A 45 -9.10 -7.20 21.14
C LEU A 45 -9.32 -7.02 22.65
N PHE A 46 -10.23 -7.78 23.26
CA PHE A 46 -10.42 -7.84 24.73
C PHE A 46 -9.54 -8.89 25.43
N ALA A 47 -8.86 -9.78 24.69
CA ALA A 47 -7.99 -10.82 25.27
C ALA A 47 -6.52 -10.39 25.40
N ARG A 48 -6.26 -9.09 25.45
CA ARG A 48 -4.92 -8.60 25.81
C ARG A 48 -4.75 -8.89 27.31
N SER A 49 -3.85 -9.80 27.61
CA SER A 49 -3.54 -10.41 28.91
C SER A 49 -4.26 -9.78 30.10
N ILE A 50 -5.29 -10.46 30.61
CA ILE A 50 -6.02 -10.12 31.85
C ILE A 50 -5.04 -10.09 33.03
N VAL A 51 -3.88 -10.72 32.88
CA VAL A 51 -2.84 -10.80 33.90
C VAL A 51 -1.95 -9.55 33.79
N PRO A 52 -1.92 -8.67 34.82
CA PRO A 52 -1.06 -7.50 34.82
C PRO A 52 0.40 -7.92 34.84
N SER A 53 1.26 -7.19 34.10
CA SER A 53 2.70 -7.38 34.19
C SER A 53 3.17 -7.06 35.62
N PHE A 54 4.12 -7.84 36.14
CA PHE A 54 4.71 -7.58 37.47
C PHE A 54 5.27 -6.16 37.59
N ARG A 55 5.83 -5.62 36.51
CA ARG A 55 6.30 -4.24 36.44
C ARG A 55 5.16 -3.22 36.60
N ASP A 56 4.04 -3.44 35.90
CA ASP A 56 2.88 -2.56 35.98
C ASP A 56 2.23 -2.60 37.38
N LEU A 57 2.24 -3.76 38.03
CA LEU A 57 1.77 -3.90 39.41
C LEU A 57 2.65 -3.14 40.40
N LEU A 58 3.99 -3.19 40.25
CA LEU A 58 4.92 -2.42 41.07
C LEU A 58 4.73 -0.91 40.88
N ILE A 59 4.55 -0.44 39.66
CA ILE A 59 4.27 0.97 39.35
C ILE A 59 2.97 1.40 40.02
N THR A 60 1.90 0.61 39.90
CA THR A 60 0.61 0.89 40.56
C THR A 60 0.74 0.97 42.06
N ALA A 61 1.41 0.00 42.69
CA ALA A 61 1.66 -0.01 44.13
C ALA A 61 2.48 1.21 44.58
N GLY A 62 3.53 1.59 43.85
CA GLY A 62 4.36 2.75 44.09
C GLY A 62 3.58 4.07 44.05
N ILE A 63 2.73 4.25 43.02
CA ILE A 63 1.88 5.45 42.90
C ILE A 63 0.89 5.53 44.06
N LEU A 64 0.19 4.43 44.39
CA LEU A 64 -0.80 4.41 45.47
C LEU A 64 -0.14 4.63 46.83
N ALA A 65 1.05 4.05 47.07
CA ALA A 65 1.82 4.28 48.30
C ALA A 65 2.23 5.77 48.45
N CYS A 66 2.73 6.37 47.38
CA CYS A 66 3.10 7.78 47.34
C CYS A 66 1.89 8.69 47.71
N ILE A 67 0.75 8.43 47.12
CA ILE A 67 -0.48 9.19 47.37
C ILE A 67 -0.99 8.98 48.79
N THR A 68 -0.90 7.76 49.30
CA THR A 68 -1.27 7.47 50.69
C THR A 68 -0.39 8.25 51.68
N VAL A 69 0.92 8.36 51.45
CA VAL A 69 1.86 9.17 52.24
C VAL A 69 1.50 10.66 52.17
N ILE A 70 1.20 11.17 50.97
CA ILE A 70 0.76 12.56 50.77
C ILE A 70 -0.57 12.80 51.50
N GLY A 71 -1.52 11.87 51.42
CA GLY A 71 -2.80 11.93 52.12
C GLY A 71 -2.62 11.99 53.63
N PHE A 72 -1.66 11.22 54.19
CA PHE A 72 -1.33 11.24 55.60
C PHE A 72 -0.69 12.59 56.03
N LEU A 73 0.17 13.16 55.19
CA LEU A 73 0.75 14.47 55.41
C LEU A 73 -0.34 15.57 55.43
N PHE A 74 -1.31 15.51 54.55
CA PHE A 74 -2.43 16.47 54.52
C PHE A 74 -3.33 16.36 55.74
N LEU A 75 -3.51 15.15 56.30
CA LEU A 75 -4.21 14.99 57.57
C LEU A 75 -3.46 15.64 58.76
N GLN A 76 -2.12 15.59 58.78
CA GLN A 76 -1.31 16.24 59.82
C GLN A 76 -1.34 17.77 59.70
N LEU A 77 -1.53 18.30 58.50
CA LEU A 77 -1.63 19.72 58.20
C LEU A 77 -3.05 20.30 58.33
N ASP A 78 -4.01 19.48 58.79
CA ASP A 78 -5.43 19.81 59.00
C ASP A 78 -6.17 20.28 57.76
N PHE A 79 -5.72 19.78 56.56
CA PHE A 79 -6.42 20.03 55.31
C PHE A 79 -7.74 19.26 55.21
N ALA A 80 -8.70 19.84 54.48
CA ALA A 80 -10.01 19.27 54.33
C ALA A 80 -9.96 17.88 53.63
N ARG A 81 -10.69 16.89 54.20
CA ARG A 81 -10.67 15.47 53.79
C ARG A 81 -11.03 15.24 52.31
N TYR A 82 -11.87 16.11 51.70
CA TYR A 82 -12.24 16.00 50.28
C TYR A 82 -11.06 16.28 49.34
N ASN A 83 -10.04 17.06 49.76
CA ASN A 83 -8.84 17.28 48.99
C ASN A 83 -8.04 15.97 48.83
N ILE A 84 -8.04 15.11 49.81
CA ILE A 84 -7.32 13.83 49.79
C ILE A 84 -7.96 12.89 48.76
N ILE A 85 -9.31 12.90 48.63
CA ILE A 85 -10.03 12.10 47.60
C ILE A 85 -9.57 12.50 46.22
N MET A 86 -9.36 13.80 45.94
CA MET A 86 -8.86 14.28 44.63
C MET A 86 -7.46 13.74 44.32
N PHE A 87 -6.58 13.60 45.33
CA PHE A 87 -5.25 12.99 45.13
C PHE A 87 -5.33 11.52 44.78
N TYR A 88 -6.25 10.76 45.39
CA TYR A 88 -6.48 9.37 45.00
C TYR A 88 -7.02 9.25 43.57
N MET A 89 -7.91 10.14 43.13
CA MET A 89 -8.40 10.22 41.76
C MET A 89 -7.27 10.52 40.76
N LEU A 90 -6.37 11.47 41.12
CA LEU A 90 -5.17 11.76 40.34
C LEU A 90 -4.25 10.53 40.26
N GLY A 91 -4.12 9.76 41.35
CA GLY A 91 -3.35 8.53 41.37
C GLY A 91 -3.88 7.46 40.44
N VAL A 92 -5.18 7.28 40.42
CA VAL A 92 -5.83 6.35 39.44
C VAL A 92 -5.56 6.80 38.00
N LEU A 93 -5.66 8.11 37.73
CA LEU A 93 -5.34 8.67 36.42
C LEU A 93 -3.88 8.42 36.05
N LEU A 94 -2.93 8.69 36.95
CA LEU A 94 -1.49 8.44 36.73
C LEU A 94 -1.21 6.94 36.49
N THR A 95 -1.86 6.06 37.25
CA THR A 95 -1.76 4.62 37.05
C THR A 95 -2.25 4.22 35.66
N ALA A 96 -3.40 4.71 35.23
CA ALA A 96 -3.94 4.44 33.89
C ALA A 96 -3.05 4.99 32.75
N LEU A 97 -2.36 6.11 32.98
CA LEU A 97 -1.42 6.71 32.02
C LEU A 97 -0.10 5.93 31.91
N THR A 98 0.44 5.45 33.05
CA THR A 98 1.77 4.82 33.12
C THR A 98 1.76 3.33 32.84
N THR A 99 0.68 2.62 33.17
CA THR A 99 0.56 1.17 32.99
C THR A 99 -0.02 0.82 31.60
N SER A 100 0.26 -0.40 31.12
CA SER A 100 -0.15 -0.86 29.78
C SER A 100 -1.46 -1.66 29.78
N GLY A 101 -2.07 -1.95 30.90
CA GLY A 101 -3.24 -2.82 31.02
C GLY A 101 -4.47 -2.16 31.64
N TYR A 102 -5.66 -2.42 31.05
CA TYR A 102 -6.95 -2.04 31.68
C TYR A 102 -7.11 -2.64 33.08
N SER A 103 -6.62 -3.86 33.28
CA SER A 103 -6.68 -4.58 34.55
C SER A 103 -5.95 -3.85 35.69
N CYS A 104 -4.78 -3.24 35.43
CA CYS A 104 -4.05 -2.46 36.46
C CYS A 104 -4.84 -1.22 36.90
N GLY A 105 -5.50 -0.55 35.96
CA GLY A 105 -6.32 0.62 36.28
C GLY A 105 -7.55 0.26 37.12
N VAL A 106 -8.23 -0.84 36.80
CA VAL A 106 -9.39 -1.32 37.59
C VAL A 106 -8.95 -1.79 39.00
N LEU A 107 -7.86 -2.58 39.09
CA LEU A 107 -7.30 -3.00 40.36
C LEU A 107 -6.83 -1.80 41.17
N GLY A 108 -6.16 -0.83 40.55
CA GLY A 108 -5.74 0.42 41.16
C GLY A 108 -6.92 1.25 41.69
N SER A 109 -8.05 1.27 40.95
CA SER A 109 -9.29 1.94 41.39
C SER A 109 -9.87 1.31 42.63
N ILE A 110 -9.96 -0.02 42.69
CA ILE A 110 -10.45 -0.76 43.86
C ILE A 110 -9.50 -0.58 45.02
N ALA A 111 -8.18 -0.71 44.80
CA ALA A 111 -7.15 -0.53 45.84
C ALA A 111 -7.15 0.91 46.38
N SER A 112 -7.37 1.92 45.56
CA SER A 112 -7.44 3.32 45.96
C SER A 112 -8.56 3.57 46.98
N VAL A 113 -9.74 3.02 46.74
CA VAL A 113 -10.89 3.10 47.67
C VAL A 113 -10.60 2.36 48.98
N ALA A 114 -10.01 1.15 48.88
CA ALA A 114 -9.66 0.36 50.05
C ALA A 114 -8.60 1.04 50.91
N LEU A 115 -7.54 1.61 50.32
CA LEU A 115 -6.47 2.33 51.00
C LEU A 115 -7.00 3.62 51.66
N TYR A 116 -7.85 4.39 50.94
CA TYR A 116 -8.49 5.57 51.50
C TYR A 116 -9.35 5.21 52.71
N ASN A 117 -10.18 4.17 52.63
CA ASN A 117 -11.00 3.73 53.75
C ASN A 117 -10.14 3.27 54.94
N PHE A 118 -9.10 2.45 54.71
CA PHE A 118 -8.30 1.86 55.76
C PHE A 118 -7.41 2.87 56.48
N PHE A 119 -6.75 3.78 55.78
CA PHE A 119 -5.76 4.68 56.36
C PHE A 119 -6.31 6.07 56.77
N LEU A 120 -7.35 6.55 56.08
CA LEU A 120 -7.74 7.96 56.13
C LEU A 120 -9.15 8.19 56.69
N THR A 121 -9.99 7.13 56.74
CA THR A 121 -11.35 7.19 57.28
C THR A 121 -11.36 6.80 58.76
N GLU A 122 -12.15 7.48 59.59
CA GLU A 122 -12.30 7.14 61.01
C GLU A 122 -13.39 6.10 61.23
N PRO A 123 -13.15 5.07 62.09
CA PRO A 123 -11.93 4.76 62.85
C PRO A 123 -10.82 4.18 61.93
N ARG A 124 -9.58 4.75 62.03
CA ARG A 124 -8.43 4.36 61.21
C ARG A 124 -8.03 2.91 61.43
N LEU A 125 -7.38 2.29 60.42
CA LEU A 125 -6.90 0.91 60.47
C LEU A 125 -8.03 -0.13 60.57
N THR A 126 -9.26 0.26 60.20
CA THR A 126 -10.43 -0.62 60.13
C THR A 126 -11.15 -0.41 58.79
N PHE A 127 -11.90 -1.40 58.37
CA PHE A 127 -12.76 -1.27 57.15
C PHE A 127 -14.18 -0.85 57.50
N HIS A 128 -14.46 -0.52 58.79
CA HIS A 128 -15.77 -0.06 59.23
C HIS A 128 -15.88 1.46 59.07
N ALA A 129 -16.88 1.90 58.36
CA ALA A 129 -17.24 3.32 58.27
C ALA A 129 -18.60 3.51 58.96
N TYR A 130 -18.61 4.20 60.11
CA TYR A 130 -19.81 4.39 60.90
C TYR A 130 -20.75 5.46 60.35
N ASP A 131 -20.19 6.42 59.60
CA ASP A 131 -21.00 7.49 58.99
C ASP A 131 -21.56 7.06 57.65
N PRO A 132 -22.91 7.09 57.45
CA PRO A 132 -23.53 6.76 56.16
C PRO A 132 -23.02 7.59 54.96
N GLY A 133 -22.49 8.79 55.21
CA GLY A 133 -21.90 9.65 54.18
C GLY A 133 -20.69 9.02 53.51
N TYR A 134 -19.90 8.20 54.19
CA TYR A 134 -18.72 7.56 53.61
C TYR A 134 -19.08 6.50 52.56
N GLN A 135 -20.20 5.80 52.72
CA GLN A 135 -20.64 4.78 51.75
C GLN A 135 -20.89 5.42 50.37
N ILE A 136 -21.58 6.57 50.37
CA ILE A 136 -21.87 7.32 49.14
C ILE A 136 -20.55 7.79 48.51
N THR A 137 -19.61 8.32 49.35
CA THR A 137 -18.30 8.79 48.88
C THR A 137 -17.50 7.67 48.23
N PHE A 138 -17.49 6.45 48.80
CA PHE A 138 -16.80 5.30 48.23
C PHE A 138 -17.38 4.87 46.90
N VAL A 139 -18.71 4.85 46.77
CA VAL A 139 -19.38 4.52 45.50
C VAL A 139 -19.04 5.56 44.45
N LEU A 140 -19.10 6.85 44.78
CA LEU A 140 -18.76 7.94 43.85
C LEU A 140 -17.28 7.91 43.44
N MET A 141 -16.39 7.67 44.40
CA MET A 141 -14.95 7.54 44.18
C MET A 141 -14.65 6.34 43.26
N LEU A 142 -15.25 5.17 43.51
CA LEU A 142 -15.05 3.98 42.67
C LEU A 142 -15.59 4.17 41.27
N THR A 143 -16.80 4.69 41.12
CA THR A 143 -17.41 4.90 39.78
C THR A 143 -16.61 5.93 38.98
N SER A 144 -16.21 7.04 39.60
CA SER A 144 -15.39 8.07 38.95
C SER A 144 -14.00 7.53 38.59
N ALA A 145 -13.37 6.72 39.44
CA ALA A 145 -12.09 6.08 39.17
C ALA A 145 -12.17 5.10 37.98
N ILE A 146 -13.22 4.26 37.93
CA ILE A 146 -13.45 3.33 36.83
C ILE A 146 -13.69 4.08 35.52
N VAL A 147 -14.52 5.13 35.54
CA VAL A 147 -14.79 5.96 34.35
C VAL A 147 -13.50 6.62 33.85
N THR A 148 -12.74 7.22 34.75
CA THR A 148 -11.45 7.86 34.40
C THR A 148 -10.45 6.85 33.80
N CYS A 149 -10.32 5.68 34.44
CA CYS A 149 -9.47 4.60 33.92
C CYS A 149 -9.92 4.16 32.54
N THR A 150 -11.21 3.90 32.35
CA THR A 150 -11.77 3.45 31.07
C THR A 150 -11.54 4.49 29.96
N LEU A 151 -11.81 5.76 30.24
CA LEU A 151 -11.63 6.85 29.29
C LEU A 151 -10.15 7.03 28.92
N THR A 152 -9.27 7.04 29.90
CA THR A 152 -7.82 7.19 29.69
C THR A 152 -7.25 6.05 28.84
N THR A 153 -7.66 4.81 29.12
CA THR A 153 -7.23 3.64 28.34
C THR A 153 -7.72 3.73 26.90
N ARG A 154 -8.98 4.11 26.69
CA ARG A 154 -9.55 4.30 25.33
C ARG A 154 -8.81 5.40 24.57
N LEU A 155 -8.52 6.56 25.20
CA LEU A 155 -7.78 7.65 24.57
C LEU A 155 -6.36 7.22 24.18
N LYS A 156 -5.69 6.46 25.05
CA LYS A 156 -4.35 5.92 24.79
C LYS A 156 -4.34 4.95 23.62
N ASP A 157 -5.31 4.04 23.55
CA ASP A 157 -5.45 3.10 22.44
C ASP A 157 -5.78 3.83 21.14
N GLN A 158 -6.68 4.81 21.18
CA GLN A 158 -7.03 5.64 20.03
C GLN A 158 -5.83 6.46 19.53
N ALA A 159 -5.06 7.07 20.43
CA ALA A 159 -3.84 7.80 20.07
C ALA A 159 -2.81 6.87 19.40
N LYS A 160 -2.63 5.65 19.94
CA LYS A 160 -1.74 4.64 19.33
C LYS A 160 -2.20 4.21 17.94
N MET A 161 -3.48 3.93 17.77
CA MET A 161 -4.05 3.57 16.46
C MET A 161 -3.91 4.72 15.46
N SER A 162 -4.18 5.96 15.89
CA SER A 162 -4.00 7.14 15.05
C SER A 162 -2.55 7.35 14.63
N ALA A 163 -1.60 7.18 15.54
CA ALA A 163 -0.17 7.26 15.24
C ALA A 163 0.28 6.18 14.25
N GLN A 164 -0.20 4.94 14.41
CA GLN A 164 0.07 3.85 13.47
C GLN A 164 -0.53 4.11 12.09
N ALA A 165 -1.75 4.62 12.02
CA ALA A 165 -2.40 4.98 10.76
C ALA A 165 -1.64 6.12 10.05
N ALA A 166 -1.26 7.16 10.79
CA ALA A 166 -0.47 8.28 10.26
C ALA A 166 0.90 7.82 9.74
N PHE A 167 1.60 6.95 10.48
CA PHE A 167 2.86 6.36 10.05
C PHE A 167 2.70 5.55 8.76
N ARG A 168 1.67 4.68 8.68
CA ARG A 168 1.38 3.89 7.49
C ARG A 168 1.12 4.78 6.28
N THR A 169 0.28 5.82 6.43
CA THR A 169 -0.02 6.76 5.35
C THR A 169 1.23 7.48 4.87
N LYS A 170 2.09 7.93 5.79
CA LYS A 170 3.36 8.56 5.45
C LYS A 170 4.27 7.61 4.67
N VAL A 171 4.45 6.38 5.14
CA VAL A 171 5.28 5.37 4.48
C VAL A 171 4.77 5.09 3.07
N LEU A 172 3.45 4.92 2.88
CA LEU A 172 2.86 4.70 1.55
C LEU A 172 3.09 5.89 0.62
N PHE A 173 2.88 7.12 1.12
CA PHE A 173 3.12 8.33 0.33
C PHE A 173 4.58 8.46 -0.11
N ASP A 174 5.52 8.26 0.82
CA ASP A 174 6.95 8.33 0.54
C ASP A 174 7.37 7.21 -0.46
N THR A 175 6.82 6.00 -0.31
CA THR A 175 7.08 4.88 -1.22
C THR A 175 6.51 5.18 -2.61
N SER A 176 5.25 5.59 -2.73
CA SER A 176 4.62 5.93 -4.02
C SER A 176 5.43 7.01 -4.76
N ARG A 177 5.89 8.04 -4.03
CA ARG A 177 6.73 9.11 -4.59
C ARG A 177 8.09 8.61 -5.08
N LEU A 178 8.68 7.64 -4.39
CA LEU A 178 9.95 7.02 -4.82
C LEU A 178 9.73 6.19 -6.08
N LEU A 179 8.69 5.38 -6.13
CA LEU A 179 8.39 4.49 -7.25
C LEU A 179 8.02 5.24 -8.53
N GLN A 180 7.39 6.43 -8.42
CA GLN A 180 7.08 7.28 -9.57
C GLN A 180 8.33 7.80 -10.31
N LYS A 181 9.50 7.81 -9.67
CA LYS A 181 10.75 8.25 -10.28
C LYS A 181 11.49 7.13 -11.02
N ALA A 182 11.10 5.90 -10.79
CA ALA A 182 11.74 4.74 -11.41
C ALA A 182 11.46 4.69 -12.91
N THR A 183 12.49 4.35 -13.67
CA THR A 183 12.47 4.34 -15.14
C THR A 183 12.11 2.97 -15.70
N ASN A 184 12.35 1.89 -14.97
CA ASN A 184 12.11 0.52 -15.39
C ASN A 184 11.57 -0.35 -14.25
N GLU A 185 11.10 -1.57 -14.59
CA GLU A 185 10.50 -2.51 -13.63
C GLU A 185 11.50 -3.00 -12.57
N ASP A 186 12.74 -3.29 -12.96
CA ASP A 186 13.79 -3.74 -12.04
C ASP A 186 14.14 -2.68 -11.02
N GLU A 187 14.14 -1.41 -11.40
CA GLU A 187 14.36 -0.29 -10.50
C GLU A 187 13.19 -0.14 -9.50
N ILE A 188 11.94 -0.31 -9.95
CA ILE A 188 10.76 -0.31 -9.06
C ILE A 188 10.91 -1.40 -8.00
N LEU A 189 11.23 -2.63 -8.41
CA LEU A 189 11.41 -3.76 -7.51
C LEU A 189 12.56 -3.54 -6.52
N SER A 190 13.69 -3.05 -7.01
CA SER A 190 14.88 -2.77 -6.19
C SER A 190 14.64 -1.66 -5.17
N LEU A 191 14.00 -0.56 -5.56
CA LEU A 191 13.63 0.54 -4.66
C LEU A 191 12.64 0.07 -3.59
N THR A 192 11.68 -0.77 -3.97
CA THR A 192 10.71 -1.36 -3.04
C THR A 192 11.42 -2.23 -2.01
N ALA A 193 12.33 -3.10 -2.45
CA ALA A 193 13.09 -3.97 -1.57
C ALA A 193 13.99 -3.18 -0.61
N ALA A 194 14.71 -2.18 -1.11
CA ALA A 194 15.56 -1.32 -0.29
C ALA A 194 14.73 -0.56 0.77
N GLN A 195 13.55 -0.06 0.40
CA GLN A 195 12.64 0.62 1.32
C GLN A 195 12.12 -0.35 2.40
N LEU A 196 11.69 -1.55 2.02
CA LEU A 196 11.22 -2.58 2.95
C LEU A 196 12.33 -3.07 3.89
N THR A 197 13.56 -3.27 3.38
CA THR A 197 14.73 -3.63 4.20
C THR A 197 14.95 -2.60 5.31
N LYS A 198 14.89 -1.31 4.96
CA LYS A 198 15.06 -0.21 5.91
C LYS A 198 13.90 -0.11 6.93
N LEU A 199 12.66 -0.29 6.47
CA LEU A 199 11.48 -0.15 7.32
C LEU A 199 11.30 -1.32 8.29
N LEU A 200 11.52 -2.54 7.82
CA LEU A 200 11.33 -3.76 8.60
C LEU A 200 12.59 -4.15 9.37
N ASN A 201 13.74 -3.56 9.03
CA ASN A 201 15.07 -3.94 9.53
C ASN A 201 15.33 -5.44 9.39
N ARG A 202 15.05 -6.00 8.18
CA ARG A 202 15.18 -7.41 7.84
C ARG A 202 15.87 -7.58 6.50
N ASN A 203 16.52 -8.71 6.33
CA ASN A 203 17.08 -9.09 5.05
C ASN A 203 15.99 -9.58 4.11
N LEU A 204 16.08 -9.17 2.85
CA LEU A 204 15.09 -9.44 1.83
C LEU A 204 15.77 -9.96 0.56
N ILE A 205 15.03 -10.75 -0.21
CA ILE A 205 15.37 -11.14 -1.58
C ILE A 205 14.21 -10.83 -2.51
N VAL A 206 14.49 -10.35 -3.72
CA VAL A 206 13.47 -10.12 -4.75
C VAL A 206 13.83 -10.92 -5.98
N TYR A 207 12.89 -11.67 -6.49
CA TYR A 207 12.94 -12.39 -7.75
C TYR A 207 12.02 -11.69 -8.74
N PRO A 208 12.54 -11.00 -9.76
CA PRO A 208 11.70 -10.45 -10.83
C PRO A 208 11.06 -11.55 -11.66
N GLU A 209 9.92 -11.26 -12.28
CA GLU A 209 9.34 -12.12 -13.32
C GLU A 209 10.07 -11.85 -14.63
N GLN A 210 10.50 -12.90 -15.31
CA GLN A 210 11.14 -12.88 -16.63
C GLN A 210 10.56 -14.02 -17.48
N ASP A 211 9.94 -13.69 -18.59
CA ASP A 211 9.38 -14.64 -19.54
C ASP A 211 8.51 -15.76 -18.92
N GLY A 212 7.67 -15.40 -17.94
CA GLY A 212 6.76 -16.34 -17.28
C GLY A 212 7.41 -17.23 -16.21
N SER A 213 8.66 -16.94 -15.83
CA SER A 213 9.41 -17.63 -14.78
C SER A 213 10.06 -16.63 -13.81
N LEU A 214 10.57 -17.12 -12.67
CA LEU A 214 11.34 -16.28 -11.76
C LEU A 214 12.78 -16.11 -12.25
N GLY A 215 13.19 -14.88 -12.42
CA GLY A 215 14.56 -14.48 -12.74
C GLY A 215 15.54 -14.72 -11.60
N GLN A 216 16.72 -14.13 -11.71
CA GLN A 216 17.75 -14.21 -10.68
C GLN A 216 17.39 -13.35 -9.47
N GLY A 217 17.54 -13.88 -8.25
CA GLY A 217 17.23 -13.16 -7.02
C GLY A 217 18.25 -12.06 -6.71
N GLN A 218 17.76 -10.90 -6.32
CA GLN A 218 18.56 -9.79 -5.80
C GLN A 218 18.39 -9.70 -4.29
N ILE A 219 19.50 -9.72 -3.54
CA ILE A 219 19.51 -9.72 -2.08
C ILE A 219 19.74 -8.30 -1.55
N PHE A 220 18.92 -7.90 -0.56
CA PHE A 220 18.99 -6.62 0.13
C PHE A 220 19.22 -6.88 1.62
N ASN A 221 20.39 -6.52 2.12
CA ASN A 221 20.84 -6.82 3.47
C ASN A 221 20.83 -5.59 4.37
N THR A 222 20.49 -5.80 5.65
CA THR A 222 20.72 -4.83 6.72
C THR A 222 22.10 -4.97 7.34
N VAL A 223 22.66 -6.20 7.35
CA VAL A 223 23.97 -6.55 7.91
C VAL A 223 24.68 -7.51 6.96
N GLU A 224 26.01 -7.35 6.81
CA GLU A 224 26.83 -8.02 5.82
C GLU A 224 26.87 -9.56 5.93
N GLU A 225 27.03 -10.22 4.76
CA GLU A 225 27.54 -11.57 4.47
C GLU A 225 26.80 -12.84 4.94
N SER A 226 26.24 -12.91 6.15
CA SER A 226 25.61 -14.15 6.67
C SER A 226 24.27 -14.51 5.98
N SER A 227 23.61 -13.56 5.33
CA SER A 227 22.30 -13.74 4.71
C SER A 227 22.36 -14.32 3.30
N ARG A 228 23.45 -14.13 2.55
CA ARG A 228 23.57 -14.63 1.17
C ARG A 228 23.46 -16.15 1.10
N LEU A 229 24.10 -16.85 2.02
CA LEU A 229 24.06 -18.32 2.09
C LEU A 229 22.67 -18.89 2.41
N ARG A 230 21.79 -18.09 3.02
CA ARG A 230 20.46 -18.53 3.46
C ARG A 230 19.43 -18.52 2.33
N PHE A 231 19.40 -17.45 1.51
CA PHE A 231 18.47 -17.35 0.39
C PHE A 231 18.88 -18.19 -0.84
N ASP A 232 20.13 -18.57 -0.96
CA ASP A 232 20.65 -19.38 -2.06
C ASP A 232 20.38 -20.89 -1.89
N SER A 233 19.74 -21.31 -0.79
CA SER A 233 19.43 -22.72 -0.56
C SER A 233 18.26 -23.21 -1.44
N ALA A 234 18.28 -24.50 -1.83
CA ALA A 234 17.24 -25.10 -2.64
C ALA A 234 15.81 -24.98 -2.04
N PRO A 235 15.60 -25.15 -0.71
CA PRO A 235 14.27 -24.95 -0.11
C PRO A 235 13.73 -23.52 -0.28
N GLU A 236 14.59 -22.49 -0.19
CA GLU A 236 14.20 -21.09 -0.34
C GLU A 236 13.76 -20.80 -1.79
N ARG A 237 14.53 -21.29 -2.76
CA ARG A 237 14.18 -21.15 -4.18
C ARG A 237 12.87 -21.87 -4.53
N SER A 238 12.70 -23.11 -4.04
CA SER A 238 11.46 -23.88 -4.25
C SER A 238 10.25 -23.17 -3.64
N ALA A 239 10.39 -22.56 -2.46
CA ALA A 239 9.32 -21.78 -1.84
C ALA A 239 8.95 -20.54 -2.66
N ALA A 240 9.93 -19.83 -3.23
CA ALA A 240 9.70 -18.70 -4.11
C ALA A 240 8.97 -19.12 -5.40
N GLU A 241 9.39 -20.21 -6.05
CA GLU A 241 8.77 -20.75 -7.25
C GLU A 241 7.34 -21.23 -7.00
N TRP A 242 7.12 -21.91 -5.86
CA TRP A 242 5.78 -22.32 -5.45
C TRP A 242 4.85 -21.10 -5.21
N CYS A 243 5.37 -20.06 -4.55
CA CYS A 243 4.66 -18.79 -4.33
C CYS A 243 4.27 -18.13 -5.65
N PHE A 244 5.18 -18.10 -6.61
CA PHE A 244 4.95 -17.56 -7.95
C PHE A 244 3.84 -18.30 -8.69
N ALA A 245 3.94 -19.64 -8.74
CA ALA A 245 3.00 -20.48 -9.48
C ALA A 245 1.59 -20.46 -8.86
N ASN A 246 1.50 -20.52 -7.53
CA ASN A 246 0.22 -20.63 -6.82
C ASN A 246 -0.37 -19.28 -6.38
N LYS A 247 0.38 -18.17 -6.49
CA LYS A 247 -0.04 -16.82 -6.10
C LYS A 247 -0.44 -16.73 -4.61
N LYS A 248 0.09 -17.63 -3.78
CA LYS A 248 -0.15 -17.73 -2.33
C LYS A 248 1.16 -17.59 -1.57
N ARG A 249 1.05 -17.23 -0.30
CA ARG A 249 2.21 -17.18 0.60
C ARG A 249 2.81 -18.58 0.80
N SER A 250 4.13 -18.65 0.92
CA SER A 250 4.86 -19.91 1.19
C SER A 250 6.03 -19.63 2.12
N GLY A 251 6.61 -20.69 2.69
CA GLY A 251 7.75 -20.63 3.58
C GLY A 251 7.38 -20.47 5.05
N ALA A 252 8.23 -19.80 5.80
CA ALA A 252 8.08 -19.64 7.26
C ALA A 252 6.72 -19.07 7.66
N SER A 253 6.13 -19.63 8.71
CA SER A 253 4.80 -19.23 9.23
C SER A 253 3.63 -19.44 8.26
N THR A 254 3.78 -20.35 7.28
CA THR A 254 2.72 -20.77 6.36
C THR A 254 2.56 -22.29 6.37
N ASP A 255 1.48 -22.78 5.74
CA ASP A 255 1.22 -24.22 5.60
C ASP A 255 1.97 -24.85 4.41
N TYR A 256 2.70 -24.07 3.62
CA TYR A 256 3.36 -24.49 2.38
C TYR A 256 4.85 -24.20 2.41
N CYS A 257 5.66 -25.19 1.98
CA CYS A 257 7.12 -25.09 1.95
C CYS A 257 7.73 -24.70 3.31
N THR A 258 7.31 -25.37 4.38
CA THR A 258 7.68 -25.09 5.79
C THR A 258 9.17 -25.22 6.08
N ASP A 259 9.93 -25.90 5.22
CA ASP A 259 11.39 -26.07 5.33
C ASP A 259 12.17 -24.80 5.03
N ALA A 260 11.54 -23.85 4.33
CA ALA A 260 12.12 -22.53 4.07
C ALA A 260 12.05 -21.66 5.32
N LYS A 261 13.12 -20.90 5.59
CA LYS A 261 13.22 -19.96 6.72
C LYS A 261 12.70 -18.58 6.38
N GLY A 262 12.62 -18.25 5.09
CA GLY A 262 12.03 -17.04 4.56
C GLY A 262 10.51 -17.15 4.38
N LEU A 263 9.81 -16.02 4.48
CA LEU A 263 8.42 -15.88 4.07
C LEU A 263 8.38 -15.29 2.67
N TYR A 264 7.71 -15.96 1.74
CA TYR A 264 7.61 -15.56 0.33
C TYR A 264 6.21 -15.04 -0.01
N LEU A 265 6.17 -13.89 -0.69
CA LEU A 265 4.94 -13.24 -1.14
C LEU A 265 5.07 -12.82 -2.60
N ALA A 266 4.01 -13.05 -3.37
CA ALA A 266 3.95 -12.61 -4.76
C ALA A 266 3.64 -11.11 -4.85
N ILE A 267 4.41 -10.39 -5.67
CA ILE A 267 4.14 -9.02 -6.08
C ILE A 267 3.18 -9.10 -7.25
N ARG A 268 1.90 -8.81 -7.02
CA ARG A 268 0.84 -9.09 -8.01
C ARG A 268 -0.28 -8.06 -7.98
N THR A 269 -0.94 -7.91 -9.13
CA THR A 269 -2.26 -7.27 -9.28
C THR A 269 -3.29 -8.28 -9.75
N GLY A 270 -4.47 -7.82 -10.16
CA GLY A 270 -5.45 -8.66 -10.83
C GLY A 270 -5.01 -9.17 -12.20
N SER A 271 -4.13 -8.45 -12.89
CA SER A 271 -3.64 -8.76 -14.23
C SER A 271 -2.52 -9.81 -14.25
N GLY A 272 -1.67 -9.87 -13.21
CA GLY A 272 -0.53 -10.80 -13.21
C GLY A 272 0.34 -10.76 -11.97
N VAL A 273 1.40 -11.58 -12.01
CA VAL A 273 2.48 -11.59 -11.01
C VAL A 273 3.72 -10.98 -11.67
N PHE A 274 4.34 -10.02 -10.99
CA PHE A 274 5.51 -9.29 -11.49
C PHE A 274 6.81 -9.73 -10.81
N GLY A 275 6.70 -10.56 -9.78
CA GLY A 275 7.84 -11.10 -9.04
C GLY A 275 7.45 -11.68 -7.71
N VAL A 276 8.45 -12.13 -6.95
CA VAL A 276 8.29 -12.66 -5.59
C VAL A 276 9.28 -11.99 -4.68
N ILE A 277 8.83 -11.60 -3.49
CA ILE A 277 9.71 -11.12 -2.42
C ILE A 277 9.80 -12.17 -1.33
N GLY A 278 11.02 -12.45 -0.88
CA GLY A 278 11.33 -13.29 0.27
C GLY A 278 11.85 -12.47 1.43
N ILE A 279 11.39 -12.74 2.64
CA ILE A 279 11.71 -12.00 3.86
C ILE A 279 12.27 -12.96 4.89
N ASP A 280 13.42 -12.67 5.48
CA ASP A 280 14.03 -13.48 6.53
C ASP A 280 13.24 -13.34 7.85
N LEU A 281 12.65 -14.44 8.32
CA LEU A 281 11.92 -14.53 9.58
C LEU A 281 12.66 -15.32 10.67
N SER A 282 13.92 -15.69 10.46
CA SER A 282 14.66 -16.58 11.36
C SER A 282 14.90 -16.02 12.75
N GLU A 283 14.95 -14.70 12.92
CA GLU A 283 15.23 -14.06 14.22
C GLU A 283 13.97 -13.80 15.04
N ARG A 284 12.89 -13.36 14.38
CA ARG A 284 11.61 -13.10 15.04
C ARG A 284 10.44 -13.23 14.07
N SER A 285 9.27 -13.59 14.55
CA SER A 285 8.04 -13.53 13.77
C SER A 285 7.66 -12.08 13.43
N MET A 286 6.90 -11.90 12.36
CA MET A 286 6.38 -10.61 11.93
C MET A 286 5.14 -10.24 12.76
N ASP A 287 5.07 -9.01 13.24
CA ASP A 287 3.87 -8.52 13.91
C ASP A 287 2.77 -8.12 12.92
N ALA A 288 1.54 -7.93 13.43
CA ALA A 288 0.40 -7.59 12.58
C ALA A 288 0.57 -6.23 11.87
N PHE A 289 1.26 -5.27 12.50
CA PHE A 289 1.51 -3.96 11.93
C PHE A 289 2.57 -4.04 10.83
N GLU A 290 3.70 -4.72 11.06
CA GLU A 290 4.74 -5.00 10.06
C GLU A 290 4.14 -5.68 8.82
N ASN A 291 3.31 -6.71 9.02
CA ASN A 291 2.64 -7.42 7.93
C ASN A 291 1.67 -6.50 7.14
N SER A 292 0.95 -5.61 7.83
CA SER A 292 0.06 -4.65 7.17
C SER A 292 0.82 -3.63 6.32
N VAL A 293 1.97 -3.12 6.81
CA VAL A 293 2.84 -2.20 6.08
C VAL A 293 3.45 -2.90 4.87
N LEU A 294 3.97 -4.10 5.05
CA LEU A 294 4.52 -4.93 3.97
C LEU A 294 3.52 -5.11 2.82
N LEU A 295 2.33 -5.61 3.12
CA LEU A 295 1.30 -5.84 2.10
C LEU A 295 0.89 -4.57 1.37
N SER A 296 0.84 -3.45 2.09
CA SER A 296 0.50 -2.17 1.49
C SER A 296 1.58 -1.69 0.52
N ILE A 297 2.86 -1.83 0.88
CA ILE A 297 3.99 -1.46 0.02
C ILE A 297 4.08 -2.39 -1.20
N LEU A 298 3.86 -3.70 -1.02
CA LEU A 298 3.83 -4.65 -2.14
C LEU A 298 2.69 -4.35 -3.12
N GLY A 299 1.54 -3.90 -2.61
CA GLY A 299 0.43 -3.44 -3.45
C GLY A 299 0.80 -2.21 -4.30
N GLU A 300 1.44 -1.21 -3.69
CA GLU A 300 1.95 -0.02 -4.40
C GLU A 300 3.02 -0.39 -5.44
N CYS A 301 3.93 -1.30 -5.09
CA CYS A 301 4.94 -1.83 -6.01
C CYS A 301 4.30 -2.49 -7.22
N ALA A 302 3.37 -3.42 -6.99
CA ALA A 302 2.69 -4.14 -8.06
C ALA A 302 1.94 -3.18 -9.00
N LEU A 303 1.25 -2.18 -8.44
CA LEU A 303 0.55 -1.16 -9.22
C LEU A 303 1.52 -0.29 -10.02
N ALA A 304 2.68 0.07 -9.44
CA ALA A 304 3.70 0.86 -10.14
C ALA A 304 4.29 0.10 -11.34
N VAL A 305 4.58 -1.21 -11.18
CA VAL A 305 5.07 -2.07 -12.28
C VAL A 305 4.00 -2.20 -13.37
N GLU A 306 2.75 -2.47 -13.02
CA GLU A 306 1.64 -2.57 -13.96
C GLU A 306 1.45 -1.28 -14.76
N ASN A 307 1.43 -0.14 -14.08
CA ASN A 307 1.30 1.16 -14.75
C ASN A 307 2.47 1.42 -15.72
N ARG A 308 3.68 1.00 -15.36
CA ARG A 308 4.85 1.12 -16.24
C ARG A 308 4.73 0.26 -17.49
N ARG A 309 4.28 -1.01 -17.37
CA ARG A 309 3.99 -1.89 -18.52
C ARG A 309 2.94 -1.27 -19.44
N ILE A 310 1.83 -0.83 -18.89
CA ILE A 310 0.76 -0.18 -19.67
C ILE A 310 1.27 1.07 -20.39
N ALA A 311 2.10 1.89 -19.73
CA ALA A 311 2.68 3.09 -20.34
C ALA A 311 3.60 2.74 -21.53
N LEU A 312 4.44 1.73 -21.40
CA LEU A 312 5.32 1.24 -22.47
C LEU A 312 4.52 0.66 -23.65
N GLU A 313 3.52 -0.17 -23.38
CA GLU A 313 2.63 -0.71 -24.43
C GLU A 313 1.91 0.40 -25.19
N LYS A 314 1.40 1.40 -24.47
CA LYS A 314 0.74 2.55 -25.07
C LYS A 314 1.70 3.38 -25.93
N GLU A 315 2.92 3.60 -25.48
CA GLU A 315 3.95 4.31 -26.24
C GLU A 315 4.28 3.57 -27.55
N GLN A 316 4.51 2.25 -27.49
CA GLN A 316 4.74 1.40 -28.65
C GLN A 316 3.57 1.41 -29.63
N ALA A 317 2.34 1.29 -29.13
CA ALA A 317 1.13 1.35 -29.95
C ALA A 317 0.98 2.72 -30.62
N THR A 318 1.33 3.80 -29.93
CA THR A 318 1.28 5.17 -30.50
C THR A 318 2.30 5.33 -31.63
N VAL A 319 3.54 4.89 -31.43
CA VAL A 319 4.60 4.93 -32.47
C VAL A 319 4.18 4.08 -33.69
N HIS A 320 3.63 2.89 -33.43
CA HIS A 320 3.14 2.05 -34.54
C HIS A 320 2.01 2.73 -35.31
N ALA A 321 1.02 3.30 -34.63
CA ALA A 321 -0.07 4.02 -35.28
C ALA A 321 0.41 5.23 -36.10
N GLN A 322 1.40 5.99 -35.57
CA GLN A 322 2.00 7.11 -36.32
C GLN A 322 2.73 6.64 -37.56
N ASN A 323 3.49 5.56 -37.51
CA ASN A 323 4.15 4.96 -38.67
C ASN A 323 3.16 4.49 -39.73
N GLU A 324 2.06 3.81 -39.35
CA GLU A 324 1.01 3.41 -40.25
C GLU A 324 0.29 4.61 -40.89
N GLN A 325 0.03 5.66 -40.14
CA GLN A 325 -0.55 6.91 -40.62
C GLN A 325 0.37 7.58 -41.66
N LEU A 326 1.68 7.61 -41.40
CA LEU A 326 2.68 8.17 -42.31
C LEU A 326 2.70 7.36 -43.62
N ARG A 327 2.75 6.02 -43.53
CA ARG A 327 2.68 5.13 -44.72
C ARG A 327 1.41 5.35 -45.53
N ALA A 328 0.26 5.43 -44.86
CA ALA A 328 -1.02 5.67 -45.55
C ALA A 328 -1.04 7.02 -46.28
N ASN A 329 -0.50 8.08 -45.66
CA ASN A 329 -0.41 9.39 -46.28
C ASN A 329 0.53 9.37 -47.51
N LEU A 330 1.70 8.75 -47.42
CA LEU A 330 2.63 8.60 -48.54
C LEU A 330 1.99 7.84 -49.70
N LEU A 331 1.34 6.69 -49.44
CA LEU A 331 0.68 5.88 -50.47
C LEU A 331 -0.47 6.62 -51.16
N ARG A 332 -1.07 7.61 -50.50
CA ARG A 332 -2.15 8.42 -51.10
C ARG A 332 -1.61 9.62 -51.88
N THR A 333 -0.56 10.29 -51.42
CA THR A 333 -0.03 11.51 -52.04
C THR A 333 0.85 11.18 -53.26
N ILE A 334 1.73 10.18 -53.16
CA ILE A 334 2.65 9.82 -54.25
C ILE A 334 1.95 9.50 -55.58
N PRO A 335 0.89 8.65 -55.67
CA PRO A 335 0.19 8.40 -56.91
C PRO A 335 -0.42 9.65 -57.53
N HIS A 336 -0.97 10.55 -56.71
CA HIS A 336 -1.54 11.81 -57.18
C HIS A 336 -0.49 12.70 -57.81
N ASP A 337 0.66 12.87 -57.13
CA ASP A 337 1.73 13.73 -57.61
C ASP A 337 2.46 13.16 -58.82
N LEU A 338 2.48 11.84 -59.03
CA LEU A 338 2.96 11.19 -60.23
C LEU A 338 1.97 11.30 -61.39
N LEU A 339 0.68 11.18 -61.14
CA LEU A 339 -0.36 11.18 -62.20
C LEU A 339 -0.49 12.53 -62.90
N THR A 340 -0.30 13.62 -62.18
CA THR A 340 -0.45 14.99 -62.72
C THR A 340 0.52 15.27 -63.87
N PRO A 341 1.85 15.17 -63.71
CA PRO A 341 2.81 15.39 -64.77
C PRO A 341 2.74 14.32 -65.86
N LEU A 342 2.46 13.04 -65.50
CA LEU A 342 2.25 11.99 -66.49
C LEU A 342 1.07 12.29 -67.42
N THR A 343 -0.02 12.84 -66.87
CA THR A 343 -1.18 13.25 -67.67
C THR A 343 -0.86 14.42 -68.59
N SER A 344 -0.06 15.40 -68.11
CA SER A 344 0.43 16.51 -68.88
C SER A 344 1.34 16.05 -70.05
N ILE A 345 2.32 15.19 -69.75
CA ILE A 345 3.21 14.61 -70.77
C ILE A 345 2.41 13.85 -71.82
N SER A 346 1.46 12.98 -71.41
CA SER A 346 0.62 12.19 -72.30
C SER A 346 -0.26 13.08 -73.18
N GLY A 347 -0.87 14.11 -72.63
CA GLY A 347 -1.71 15.09 -73.33
C GLY A 347 -0.92 15.89 -74.38
N ASN A 348 0.25 16.40 -73.98
CA ASN A 348 1.17 17.15 -74.84
C ASN A 348 1.74 16.29 -75.97
N ALA A 349 2.09 15.04 -75.72
CA ALA A 349 2.55 14.08 -76.72
C ALA A 349 1.42 13.71 -77.71
N SER A 350 0.20 13.49 -77.17
CA SER A 350 -0.96 13.24 -78.00
C SER A 350 -1.30 14.42 -78.97
N ASN A 351 -1.16 15.64 -78.47
CA ASN A 351 -1.34 16.87 -79.23
C ASN A 351 -0.30 16.98 -80.35
N LEU A 352 0.95 16.71 -80.09
CA LEU A 352 2.02 16.69 -81.05
C LEU A 352 1.75 15.62 -82.23
N LEU A 353 1.27 14.45 -81.84
CA LEU A 353 0.98 13.37 -82.80
C LEU A 353 -0.25 13.69 -83.69
N SER A 354 -1.29 14.26 -83.09
CA SER A 354 -2.55 14.49 -83.81
C SER A 354 -2.52 15.73 -84.70
N ASN A 355 -1.72 16.75 -84.33
CA ASN A 355 -1.70 18.08 -84.98
C ASN A 355 -0.33 18.46 -85.59
N ALA A 356 0.53 17.45 -85.81
CA ALA A 356 1.92 17.64 -86.31
C ALA A 356 2.07 18.60 -87.50
N GLU A 357 1.15 18.62 -88.46
CA GLU A 357 1.17 19.42 -89.69
C GLU A 357 0.58 20.83 -89.51
N THR A 358 -0.20 21.04 -88.42
CA THR A 358 -0.96 22.30 -88.23
C THR A 358 -0.29 23.18 -87.17
N LEU A 359 0.60 22.68 -86.34
CA LEU A 359 1.33 23.39 -85.26
C LEU A 359 2.48 24.21 -85.88
N ASP A 360 2.56 25.47 -85.51
CA ASP A 360 3.73 26.31 -85.80
C ASP A 360 4.97 25.87 -85.01
N ALA A 361 6.14 26.27 -85.45
CA ALA A 361 7.44 25.85 -84.88
C ALA A 361 7.60 26.28 -83.44
N GLU A 362 7.08 27.46 -83.02
CA GLU A 362 7.16 27.97 -81.70
C GLU A 362 6.33 27.17 -80.71
N THR A 363 5.04 26.89 -81.08
CA THR A 363 4.16 26.04 -80.27
C THR A 363 4.65 24.62 -80.15
N ARG A 364 5.23 24.04 -81.22
CA ARG A 364 5.83 22.71 -81.15
C ARG A 364 7.02 22.66 -80.19
N THR A 365 7.93 23.67 -80.18
CA THR A 365 9.07 23.75 -79.32
C THR A 365 8.60 23.89 -77.89
N LYS A 366 7.59 24.73 -77.57
CA LYS A 366 7.02 24.90 -76.28
C LYS A 366 6.44 23.59 -75.72
N ILE A 367 5.64 22.86 -76.51
CA ILE A 367 5.09 21.56 -76.07
C ILE A 367 6.21 20.53 -75.76
N CYS A 368 7.28 20.49 -76.58
CA CYS A 368 8.42 19.62 -76.31
C CYS A 368 9.15 20.02 -75.01
N THR A 369 9.28 21.31 -74.71
CA THR A 369 9.88 21.80 -73.46
C THR A 369 9.04 21.42 -72.25
N ASP A 370 7.71 21.63 -72.31
CA ASP A 370 6.78 21.22 -71.27
C ASP A 370 6.88 19.72 -70.95
N ILE A 371 6.97 18.86 -71.98
CA ILE A 371 7.16 17.42 -71.80
C ILE A 371 8.49 17.11 -71.12
N PHE A 372 9.56 17.80 -71.52
CA PHE A 372 10.90 17.59 -70.97
C PHE A 372 10.97 18.03 -69.50
N ASP A 373 10.42 19.18 -69.16
CA ASP A 373 10.39 19.72 -67.83
C ASP A 373 9.56 18.82 -66.85
N ASP A 374 8.39 18.39 -67.27
CA ASP A 374 7.57 17.45 -66.52
C ASP A 374 8.27 16.09 -66.30
N ALA A 375 8.99 15.58 -67.30
CA ALA A 375 9.79 14.36 -67.18
C ALA A 375 10.97 14.51 -66.21
N GLN A 376 11.68 15.63 -66.25
CA GLN A 376 12.78 15.92 -65.32
C GLN A 376 12.29 16.05 -63.88
N TRP A 377 11.14 16.68 -63.67
CA TRP A 377 10.49 16.78 -62.37
C TRP A 377 10.13 15.40 -61.79
N LEU A 378 9.57 14.49 -62.63
CA LEU A 378 9.28 13.12 -62.24
C LEU A 378 10.52 12.32 -61.82
N ILE A 379 11.64 12.48 -62.57
CA ILE A 379 12.91 11.83 -62.21
C ILE A 379 13.37 12.29 -60.82
N GLY A 380 13.36 13.59 -60.58
CA GLY A 380 13.75 14.16 -59.26
C GLY A 380 12.84 13.68 -58.14
N LEU A 381 11.51 13.54 -58.38
CA LEU A 381 10.58 13.01 -57.36
C LEU A 381 10.88 11.54 -57.04
N VAL A 382 11.15 10.69 -58.06
CA VAL A 382 11.50 9.27 -57.85
C VAL A 382 12.84 9.13 -57.11
N GLU A 383 13.86 9.94 -57.46
CA GLU A 383 15.17 9.95 -56.75
C GLU A 383 14.99 10.29 -55.28
N ASN A 384 14.17 11.30 -54.93
CA ASN A 384 13.86 11.69 -53.57
C ASN A 384 13.15 10.54 -52.83
N LEU A 385 12.21 9.88 -53.42
CA LEU A 385 11.51 8.73 -52.85
C LEU A 385 12.47 7.56 -52.55
N LEU A 386 13.34 7.22 -53.50
CA LEU A 386 14.35 6.18 -53.33
C LEU A 386 15.37 6.53 -52.20
N SER A 387 15.65 7.81 -52.03
CA SER A 387 16.54 8.26 -50.95
C SER A 387 15.89 8.07 -49.58
N ILE A 388 14.59 8.33 -49.43
CA ILE A 388 13.84 8.10 -48.18
C ILE A 388 13.80 6.61 -47.85
N THR A 389 13.50 5.74 -48.78
CA THR A 389 13.43 4.28 -48.56
C THR A 389 14.80 3.69 -48.17
N ARG A 390 15.90 4.20 -48.71
CA ARG A 390 17.25 3.77 -48.33
C ARG A 390 17.62 4.17 -46.86
N ILE A 391 17.12 5.28 -46.40
CA ILE A 391 17.33 5.71 -44.99
C ILE A 391 16.57 4.79 -44.02
N GLU A 392 15.35 4.37 -44.38
CA GLU A 392 14.55 3.43 -43.56
C GLU A 392 15.16 2.02 -43.51
N ASP A 393 15.77 1.53 -44.58
CA ASP A 393 16.44 0.22 -44.63
C ASP A 393 17.81 0.17 -43.96
N GLY A 394 18.27 1.26 -43.39
CA GLY A 394 19.51 1.32 -42.57
C GLY A 394 20.79 1.08 -43.39
N ARG A 395 20.80 1.38 -44.69
CA ARG A 395 21.98 1.31 -45.60
C ARG A 395 22.43 2.68 -46.07
#